data_e05dbfd0dfdf12662377d77f1e175d3d
#
_entry.id   e05dbfd0dfdf12662377d77f1e175d3d
#
_cell.length_a   1.000
_cell.length_b   1.000
_cell.length_c   1.000
_cell.angle_alpha   90.00
_cell.angle_beta   90.00
_cell.angle_gamma   90.00
#
_symmetry.space_group_name_H-M   'P 1'
#
loop_
_entity.id
_entity.type
_entity.pdbx_description
1 polymer ?
#
loop_
_entity_poly.entity_id
_entity_poly.type
_entity_poly.pdbx_seq_one_letter_code
_entity_poly.pdbx_strand_id
1 'polypeptide(L)'
;MATDPLMQAVERVGSQFKSTADDLSSRLSELEKRAARSENYTGTGGADVASLLLGNREFGTFDYNTRRHQRIDLGGGLGDAMAAITSAPSTVGNVTSPGTSLVPAHRLPGIVHAPDRQLTVRDLLPIGTTTSSMVEWPEETAFTNGARVQTEGETKGESDLTFELRTAKVQTIAHTFTASKQIMDDTPALASYIANRGVRGLKIAEENQLLSGSGVGPNIHGILPQATAFNTALMKANDPSDPYAVLRRAILQVRLAEHRASGILLHPTVAADLDLIQDGEQRYFVSPATGTNGVAWRLPVVESTAIGETEFVVADWTAAQVFDRQQATIEFSSEHADYFARNLVMVRIEERAALAVYQPAAFVLGDFDDIAVTSGA
;
A
#
# COMPACT_ATOMS: atom_id res chain seq x y z
N MET A 1 -17.28 -68.09 -1.25
CA MET A 1 -18.04 -66.98 -0.70
C MET A 1 -17.17 -65.74 -0.88
N ALA A 2 -17.48 -64.94 -1.88
CA ALA A 2 -16.73 -63.68 -2.12
C ALA A 2 -17.21 -62.62 -1.16
N THR A 3 -16.31 -62.16 -0.29
CA THR A 3 -16.59 -61.06 0.62
C THR A 3 -16.78 -59.78 -0.21
N ASP A 4 -17.91 -59.14 -0.01
CA ASP A 4 -18.38 -57.97 -0.76
C ASP A 4 -17.34 -56.85 -0.68
N PRO A 5 -16.88 -56.26 -1.82
CA PRO A 5 -15.84 -55.22 -1.85
C PRO A 5 -16.26 -53.95 -1.07
N LEU A 6 -17.56 -53.76 -0.87
CA LEU A 6 -18.12 -52.66 -0.07
C LEU A 6 -17.84 -52.84 1.42
N MET A 7 -17.93 -54.08 1.96
CA MET A 7 -17.59 -54.40 3.33
C MET A 7 -16.10 -54.17 3.64
N GLN A 8 -15.20 -54.52 2.73
CA GLN A 8 -13.77 -54.27 2.87
C GLN A 8 -13.41 -52.75 2.83
N ALA A 9 -14.17 -51.95 2.05
CA ALA A 9 -14.00 -50.50 2.00
C ALA A 9 -14.45 -49.85 3.31
N VAL A 10 -15.57 -50.29 3.89
CA VAL A 10 -16.09 -49.80 5.18
C VAL A 10 -15.16 -50.15 6.33
N GLU A 11 -14.61 -51.37 6.37
CA GLU A 11 -13.62 -51.77 7.38
C GLU A 11 -12.33 -50.97 7.27
N ARG A 12 -11.87 -50.64 6.06
CA ARG A 12 -10.68 -49.83 5.81
C ARG A 12 -10.89 -48.38 6.28
N VAL A 13 -12.03 -47.77 6.00
CA VAL A 13 -12.40 -46.43 6.47
C VAL A 13 -12.56 -46.44 7.99
N GLY A 14 -13.18 -47.47 8.56
CA GLY A 14 -13.32 -47.63 10.02
C GLY A 14 -11.98 -47.75 10.75
N SER A 15 -11.02 -48.49 10.20
CA SER A 15 -9.67 -48.61 10.77
C SER A 15 -8.87 -47.29 10.65
N GLN A 16 -9.02 -46.54 9.53
CA GLN A 16 -8.41 -45.22 9.38
C GLN A 16 -9.00 -44.19 10.36
N PHE A 17 -10.31 -44.22 10.58
CA PHE A 17 -10.94 -43.36 11.59
C PHE A 17 -10.46 -43.67 12.99
N LYS A 18 -10.31 -44.94 13.33
CA LYS A 18 -9.80 -45.36 14.64
C LYS A 18 -8.35 -44.91 14.85
N SER A 19 -7.48 -45.08 13.84
CA SER A 19 -6.08 -44.65 13.92
C SER A 19 -5.92 -43.14 14.04
N THR A 20 -6.76 -42.34 13.34
CA THR A 20 -6.75 -40.89 13.49
C THR A 20 -7.31 -40.42 14.84
N ALA A 21 -8.30 -41.09 15.38
CA ALA A 21 -8.82 -40.82 16.73
C ALA A 21 -7.78 -41.12 17.81
N ASP A 22 -7.03 -42.22 17.70
CA ASP A 22 -5.96 -42.58 18.61
C ASP A 22 -4.77 -41.61 18.52
N ASP A 23 -4.41 -41.12 17.32
CA ASP A 23 -3.37 -40.09 17.13
C ASP A 23 -3.80 -38.73 17.72
N LEU A 24 -5.05 -38.33 17.53
CA LEU A 24 -5.61 -37.12 18.13
C LEU A 24 -5.63 -37.21 19.68
N SER A 25 -6.02 -38.36 20.26
CA SER A 25 -6.03 -38.54 21.69
C SER A 25 -4.62 -38.51 22.30
N SER A 26 -3.62 -39.08 21.60
CA SER A 26 -2.23 -39.04 22.06
C SER A 26 -1.65 -37.61 21.99
N ARG A 27 -1.96 -36.85 20.97
CA ARG A 27 -1.57 -35.42 20.86
C ARG A 27 -2.24 -34.56 21.92
N LEU A 28 -3.50 -34.82 22.22
CA LEU A 28 -4.22 -34.12 23.29
C LEU A 28 -3.59 -34.40 24.66
N SER A 29 -3.23 -35.67 24.95
CA SER A 29 -2.53 -36.03 26.19
C SER A 29 -1.12 -35.43 26.28
N GLU A 30 -0.40 -35.25 25.14
CA GLU A 30 0.88 -34.55 25.12
C GLU A 30 0.73 -33.03 25.33
N LEU A 31 -0.32 -32.41 24.81
CA LEU A 31 -0.63 -31.00 25.05
C LEU A 31 -1.03 -30.78 26.52
N GLU A 32 -1.83 -31.67 27.09
CA GLU A 32 -2.16 -31.63 28.54
C GLU A 32 -0.91 -31.80 29.43
N LYS A 33 0.01 -32.71 29.07
CA LYS A 33 1.30 -32.86 29.78
C LYS A 33 2.20 -31.64 29.62
N ARG A 34 2.17 -30.98 28.49
CA ARG A 34 2.89 -29.69 28.25
C ARG A 34 2.27 -28.56 29.05
N ALA A 35 0.94 -28.46 29.08
CA ALA A 35 0.23 -27.49 29.91
C ALA A 35 0.53 -27.69 31.40
N ALA A 36 0.45 -28.92 31.88
CA ALA A 36 0.78 -29.24 33.26
C ALA A 36 2.28 -29.03 33.65
N ARG A 37 3.19 -29.08 32.65
CA ARG A 37 4.61 -28.70 32.85
C ARG A 37 4.83 -27.21 32.88
N SER A 38 3.98 -26.40 32.23
CA SER A 38 4.05 -24.94 32.26
C SER A 38 3.52 -24.36 33.58
N GLU A 39 2.70 -25.11 34.33
CA GLU A 39 2.21 -24.68 35.64
C GLU A 39 3.29 -24.74 36.78
N ASN A 40 4.45 -25.35 36.53
CA ASN A 40 5.55 -25.39 37.51
C ASN A 40 6.59 -24.26 37.35
N TYR A 41 6.24 -23.16 36.67
CA TYR A 41 7.05 -21.94 36.75
C TYR A 41 6.58 -21.10 37.94
N THR A 42 7.08 -21.44 39.11
CA THR A 42 6.98 -20.60 40.30
C THR A 42 7.90 -19.39 40.17
N GLY A 43 7.46 -18.41 39.35
CA GLY A 43 7.93 -17.04 39.43
C GLY A 43 7.23 -16.33 40.57
N THR A 44 7.96 -16.04 41.63
CA THR A 44 7.59 -15.19 42.75
C THR A 44 6.95 -13.89 42.27
N GLY A 45 5.65 -13.67 42.54
CA GLY A 45 5.06 -12.35 42.46
C GLY A 45 3.71 -12.26 41.79
N GLY A 46 2.65 -12.22 42.55
CA GLY A 46 1.32 -11.83 42.14
C GLY A 46 0.40 -13.00 41.80
N ALA A 47 -0.51 -13.33 42.70
CA ALA A 47 -1.58 -14.26 42.38
C ALA A 47 -2.37 -13.72 41.17
N ASP A 48 -2.40 -14.52 40.11
CA ASP A 48 -3.17 -14.20 38.92
C ASP A 48 -4.66 -14.06 39.27
N VAL A 49 -5.27 -12.95 38.91
CA VAL A 49 -6.70 -12.68 39.19
C VAL A 49 -7.59 -13.79 38.66
N ALA A 50 -7.19 -14.44 37.53
CA ALA A 50 -7.88 -15.59 37.00
C ALA A 50 -7.83 -16.81 37.92
N SER A 51 -6.70 -17.07 38.59
CA SER A 51 -6.56 -18.18 39.54
C SER A 51 -7.32 -17.93 40.85
N LEU A 52 -7.40 -16.67 41.29
CA LEU A 52 -8.21 -16.26 42.45
C LEU A 52 -9.71 -16.37 42.18
N LEU A 53 -10.14 -16.05 40.94
CA LEU A 53 -11.54 -16.20 40.52
C LEU A 53 -11.94 -17.68 40.36
N LEU A 54 -11.08 -18.49 39.72
CA LEU A 54 -11.33 -19.93 39.51
C LEU A 54 -11.22 -20.77 40.78
N GLY A 55 -10.41 -20.34 41.75
CA GLY A 55 -10.27 -20.97 43.04
C GLY A 55 -11.41 -20.67 44.03
N ASN A 56 -12.24 -19.68 43.75
CA ASN A 56 -13.33 -19.28 44.63
C ASN A 56 -14.56 -20.18 44.42
N ARG A 57 -14.92 -20.92 45.48
CA ARG A 57 -16.04 -21.85 45.47
C ARG A 57 -17.40 -21.21 45.18
N GLU A 58 -17.52 -19.90 45.42
CA GLU A 58 -18.74 -19.12 45.17
C GLU A 58 -18.94 -18.80 43.71
N PHE A 59 -17.86 -18.74 42.89
CA PHE A 59 -17.94 -18.49 41.45
C PHE A 59 -18.54 -19.67 40.69
N GLY A 60 -18.26 -20.92 41.15
CA GLY A 60 -18.81 -22.14 40.56
C GLY A 60 -20.32 -22.37 40.82
N THR A 61 -20.91 -21.64 41.78
CA THR A 61 -22.31 -21.77 42.20
C THR A 61 -23.17 -20.58 41.71
N PHE A 62 -22.62 -19.71 40.87
CA PHE A 62 -23.35 -18.54 40.35
C PHE A 62 -24.44 -18.95 39.38
N ASP A 63 -25.70 -18.75 39.77
CA ASP A 63 -26.87 -18.96 38.93
C ASP A 63 -27.37 -17.63 38.37
N TYR A 64 -27.17 -17.44 37.07
CA TYR A 64 -27.53 -16.23 36.34
C TYR A 64 -29.04 -15.92 36.36
N ASN A 65 -29.88 -16.94 36.54
CA ASN A 65 -31.33 -16.76 36.53
C ASN A 65 -31.90 -16.28 37.89
N THR A 66 -31.20 -16.49 38.96
CA THR A 66 -31.72 -16.23 40.31
C THR A 66 -31.10 -15.03 41.00
N ARG A 67 -29.89 -14.62 40.64
CA ARG A 67 -29.16 -13.51 41.30
C ARG A 67 -28.59 -12.52 40.31
N ARG A 68 -29.15 -11.33 40.28
CA ARG A 68 -28.67 -10.23 39.42
C ARG A 68 -27.39 -9.56 39.92
N HIS A 69 -27.04 -9.69 41.18
CA HIS A 69 -25.82 -9.16 41.82
C HIS A 69 -25.32 -10.14 42.87
N GLN A 70 -24.11 -10.63 42.70
CA GLN A 70 -23.38 -11.37 43.72
C GLN A 70 -22.07 -10.62 44.02
N ARG A 71 -21.86 -10.30 45.30
CA ARG A 71 -20.60 -9.74 45.77
C ARG A 71 -19.71 -10.91 46.19
N ILE A 72 -18.62 -11.09 45.44
CA ILE A 72 -17.60 -12.08 45.75
C ILE A 72 -16.51 -11.36 46.53
N ASP A 73 -16.29 -11.79 47.77
CA ASP A 73 -15.20 -11.28 48.60
C ASP A 73 -13.95 -12.13 48.35
N LEU A 74 -12.99 -11.52 47.64
CA LEU A 74 -11.75 -12.20 47.22
C LEU A 74 -10.66 -12.19 48.28
N GLY A 75 -11.01 -11.80 49.52
CA GLY A 75 -10.04 -11.71 50.63
C GLY A 75 -8.96 -10.65 50.33
N GLY A 76 -8.04 -10.39 51.25
CA GLY A 76 -7.06 -9.29 51.14
C GLY A 76 -6.12 -9.27 49.92
N GLY A 77 -6.20 -10.29 49.04
CA GLY A 77 -5.35 -10.34 47.84
C GLY A 77 -5.78 -9.41 46.67
N LEU A 78 -7.06 -8.98 46.65
CA LEU A 78 -7.54 -8.09 45.57
C LEU A 78 -7.10 -6.65 45.78
N GLY A 79 -6.90 -6.24 47.05
CA GLY A 79 -6.35 -4.90 47.34
C GLY A 79 -4.96 -4.70 46.79
N ASP A 80 -4.13 -5.74 46.85
CA ASP A 80 -2.77 -5.69 46.26
C ASP A 80 -2.78 -5.78 44.74
N ALA A 81 -3.72 -6.54 44.16
CA ALA A 81 -3.88 -6.61 42.70
C ALA A 81 -4.49 -5.33 42.12
N MET A 82 -5.43 -4.69 42.82
CA MET A 82 -5.99 -3.41 42.40
C MET A 82 -5.01 -2.25 42.62
N ALA A 83 -4.13 -2.30 43.60
CA ALA A 83 -3.05 -1.35 43.79
C ALA A 83 -2.07 -1.37 42.60
N ALA A 84 -1.89 -2.53 41.96
CA ALA A 84 -1.09 -2.66 40.73
C ALA A 84 -1.78 -2.11 39.50
N ILE A 85 -3.13 -2.10 39.46
CA ILE A 85 -3.91 -1.58 38.32
C ILE A 85 -4.06 -0.04 38.40
N THR A 86 -4.03 0.54 39.60
CA THR A 86 -4.16 1.99 39.81
C THR A 86 -2.82 2.73 39.94
N SER A 87 -1.71 2.11 39.54
CA SER A 87 -0.44 2.82 39.51
C SER A 87 -0.37 3.81 38.34
N ALA A 88 -1.17 4.88 38.42
CA ALA A 88 -0.69 6.16 37.96
C ALA A 88 0.69 6.40 38.59
N PRO A 89 1.63 7.09 37.94
CA PRO A 89 2.95 7.33 38.50
C PRO A 89 2.76 7.98 39.87
N SER A 90 2.91 7.18 40.91
CA SER A 90 2.80 7.61 42.30
C SER A 90 4.00 8.52 42.57
N THR A 91 3.78 9.78 42.62
CA THR A 91 4.68 10.74 43.25
C THR A 91 4.61 10.57 44.76
N VAL A 92 4.99 9.38 45.23
CA VAL A 92 5.20 9.20 46.66
C VAL A 92 6.66 9.52 46.97
N GLY A 93 6.83 10.73 47.56
CA GLY A 93 7.93 11.06 48.44
C GLY A 93 9.30 11.11 47.77
N ASN A 94 9.68 12.29 47.30
CA ASN A 94 11.06 12.79 47.31
C ASN A 94 12.15 11.94 46.69
N VAL A 95 11.89 11.35 45.53
CA VAL A 95 12.95 10.81 44.65
C VAL A 95 12.99 11.69 43.41
N THR A 96 13.95 12.60 43.37
CA THR A 96 14.27 13.49 42.25
C THR A 96 14.89 12.72 41.11
N SER A 97 14.24 11.69 40.61
CA SER A 97 14.63 10.98 39.38
C SER A 97 13.38 10.76 38.55
N PRO A 98 13.25 11.45 37.43
CA PRO A 98 12.17 11.17 36.49
C PRO A 98 12.41 9.81 35.86
N GLY A 99 11.56 8.81 36.17
CA GLY A 99 11.54 7.55 35.43
C GLY A 99 11.57 6.26 36.22
N THR A 100 11.52 6.27 37.57
CA THR A 100 11.46 5.03 38.34
C THR A 100 10.01 4.68 38.69
N SER A 101 9.27 4.18 37.72
CA SER A 101 8.04 3.44 38.00
C SER A 101 8.40 2.11 38.69
N LEU A 102 7.80 1.83 39.85
CA LEU A 102 7.94 0.53 40.55
C LEU A 102 7.35 -0.63 39.75
N VAL A 103 6.56 -0.34 38.74
CA VAL A 103 6.01 -1.34 37.81
C VAL A 103 6.90 -1.34 36.56
N PRO A 104 7.57 -2.46 36.24
CA PRO A 104 8.36 -2.55 35.03
C PRO A 104 7.46 -2.38 33.81
N ALA A 105 7.76 -1.37 32.99
CA ALA A 105 7.02 -1.16 31.75
C ALA A 105 7.22 -2.37 30.82
N HIS A 106 6.13 -2.97 30.37
CA HIS A 106 6.18 -3.96 29.30
C HIS A 106 6.51 -3.23 28.00
N ARG A 107 7.77 -3.32 27.56
CA ARG A 107 8.21 -2.71 26.30
C ARG A 107 7.99 -3.70 25.18
N LEU A 108 7.04 -3.40 24.29
CA LEU A 108 6.82 -4.17 23.08
C LEU A 108 8.08 -4.07 22.19
N PRO A 109 8.54 -5.20 21.62
CA PRO A 109 9.61 -5.17 20.65
C PRO A 109 9.13 -4.53 19.35
N GLY A 110 9.95 -3.65 18.79
CA GLY A 110 9.71 -2.99 17.51
C GLY A 110 9.50 -1.48 17.61
N ILE A 111 9.61 -0.83 16.46
CA ILE A 111 9.40 0.61 16.29
C ILE A 111 8.11 0.80 15.51
N VAL A 112 7.14 1.50 16.10
CA VAL A 112 5.92 1.89 15.40
C VAL A 112 6.25 3.07 14.50
N HIS A 113 6.13 2.89 13.19
CA HIS A 113 6.37 3.96 12.21
C HIS A 113 5.10 4.81 12.02
N ALA A 114 5.29 6.05 11.59
CA ALA A 114 4.20 6.90 11.14
C ALA A 114 3.51 6.28 9.91
N PRO A 115 2.21 6.55 9.72
CA PRO A 115 1.50 6.09 8.52
C PRO A 115 2.16 6.66 7.26
N ASP A 116 2.27 5.84 6.24
CA ASP A 116 2.86 6.18 4.96
C ASP A 116 1.84 6.04 3.84
N ARG A 117 1.98 6.90 2.83
CA ARG A 117 1.23 6.82 1.58
C ARG A 117 1.44 5.47 0.90
N GLN A 118 0.38 4.89 0.35
CA GLN A 118 0.52 3.73 -0.55
C GLN A 118 1.19 4.17 -1.86
N LEU A 119 2.08 3.34 -2.38
CA LEU A 119 2.75 3.56 -3.65
C LEU A 119 1.97 2.80 -4.72
N THR A 120 1.42 3.50 -5.69
CA THR A 120 0.48 2.91 -6.66
C THR A 120 0.86 3.21 -8.10
N VAL A 121 1.53 4.34 -8.37
CA VAL A 121 1.81 4.80 -9.73
C VAL A 121 2.74 3.85 -10.48
N ARG A 122 3.79 3.34 -9.81
CA ARG A 122 4.73 2.41 -10.42
C ARG A 122 4.06 1.11 -10.86
N ASP A 123 3.07 0.62 -10.09
CA ASP A 123 2.38 -0.64 -10.39
C ASP A 123 1.46 -0.55 -11.62
N LEU A 124 1.12 0.68 -12.04
CA LEU A 124 0.34 0.92 -13.26
C LEU A 124 1.19 0.82 -14.53
N LEU A 125 2.51 1.01 -14.40
CA LEU A 125 3.42 1.13 -15.53
C LEU A 125 4.14 -0.20 -15.81
N PRO A 126 4.32 -0.58 -17.07
CA PRO A 126 5.23 -1.65 -17.45
C PRO A 126 6.66 -1.34 -16.99
N ILE A 127 7.36 -2.37 -16.51
CA ILE A 127 8.74 -2.24 -16.03
C ILE A 127 9.67 -2.88 -17.06
N GLY A 128 10.71 -2.16 -17.42
CA GLY A 128 11.83 -2.64 -18.24
C GLY A 128 13.16 -2.48 -17.51
N THR A 129 14.21 -3.02 -18.08
CA THR A 129 15.58 -2.87 -17.57
C THR A 129 16.48 -2.28 -18.65
N THR A 130 17.44 -1.45 -18.25
CA THR A 130 18.43 -0.88 -19.18
C THR A 130 19.84 -0.92 -18.57
N THR A 131 20.84 -1.08 -19.41
CA THR A 131 22.25 -0.93 -19.02
C THR A 131 22.83 0.42 -19.45
N SER A 132 22.09 1.15 -20.31
CA SER A 132 22.50 2.45 -20.85
C SER A 132 22.17 3.60 -19.87
N SER A 133 22.83 4.74 -20.03
CA SER A 133 22.51 5.98 -19.33
C SER A 133 21.36 6.75 -19.94
N MET A 134 20.88 6.31 -21.09
CA MET A 134 19.82 6.94 -21.85
C MET A 134 19.02 5.86 -22.58
N VAL A 135 17.71 6.01 -22.62
CA VAL A 135 16.81 5.19 -23.42
C VAL A 135 16.36 6.04 -24.59
N GLU A 136 16.50 5.54 -25.82
CA GLU A 136 16.15 6.25 -27.04
C GLU A 136 15.16 5.41 -27.85
N TRP A 137 14.18 6.07 -28.44
CA TRP A 137 13.22 5.42 -29.33
C TRP A 137 12.83 6.34 -30.46
N PRO A 138 12.64 5.82 -31.69
CA PRO A 138 12.04 6.57 -32.77
C PRO A 138 10.53 6.70 -32.53
N GLU A 139 10.02 7.92 -32.57
CA GLU A 139 8.59 8.25 -32.54
C GLU A 139 8.15 8.63 -33.95
N GLU A 140 7.07 8.02 -34.45
CA GLU A 140 6.41 8.44 -35.68
C GLU A 140 5.63 9.72 -35.40
N THR A 141 6.05 10.84 -36.02
CA THR A 141 5.42 12.14 -35.80
C THR A 141 4.36 12.48 -36.85
N ALA A 142 4.48 11.93 -38.04
CA ALA A 142 3.49 12.11 -39.09
C ALA A 142 3.43 10.91 -40.04
N PHE A 143 2.21 10.54 -40.39
CA PHE A 143 1.91 9.58 -41.46
C PHE A 143 0.95 10.19 -42.45
N THR A 144 1.42 10.42 -43.67
CA THR A 144 0.59 10.82 -44.79
C THR A 144 0.16 9.60 -45.58
N ASN A 145 -1.11 9.23 -45.47
CA ASN A 145 -1.66 8.08 -46.16
C ASN A 145 -2.16 8.46 -47.55
N GLY A 146 -1.44 8.09 -48.59
CA GLY A 146 -1.81 8.27 -50.01
C GLY A 146 -2.62 7.11 -50.58
N ALA A 147 -3.00 6.12 -49.79
CA ALA A 147 -3.76 4.96 -50.25
C ALA A 147 -5.17 5.36 -50.69
N ARG A 148 -5.48 5.08 -51.95
CA ARG A 148 -6.79 5.34 -52.58
C ARG A 148 -7.13 4.25 -53.58
N VAL A 149 -8.41 4.13 -53.90
CA VAL A 149 -8.85 3.30 -55.03
C VAL A 149 -8.25 3.86 -56.31
N GLN A 150 -7.61 3.03 -57.11
CA GLN A 150 -6.90 3.40 -58.30
C GLN A 150 -7.61 2.84 -59.52
N THR A 151 -7.66 3.68 -60.56
CA THR A 151 -8.06 3.23 -61.91
C THR A 151 -6.87 2.57 -62.60
N GLU A 152 -7.15 1.66 -63.51
CA GLU A 152 -6.09 1.00 -64.27
C GLU A 152 -5.31 2.04 -65.13
N GLY A 153 -3.98 2.00 -64.99
CA GLY A 153 -3.08 2.92 -65.74
C GLY A 153 -2.76 4.23 -64.99
N GLU A 154 -3.41 4.57 -63.86
CA GLU A 154 -3.08 5.78 -63.08
C GLU A 154 -1.88 5.61 -62.14
N THR A 155 -1.21 6.72 -61.84
CA THR A 155 -0.11 6.78 -60.88
C THR A 155 -0.65 6.50 -59.47
N LYS A 156 0.02 5.60 -58.72
CA LYS A 156 -0.32 5.25 -57.33
C LYS A 156 -0.14 6.47 -56.42
N GLY A 157 -1.00 6.59 -55.41
CA GLY A 157 -0.82 7.57 -54.35
C GLY A 157 0.46 7.32 -53.57
N GLU A 158 1.18 8.37 -53.26
CA GLU A 158 2.41 8.34 -52.47
C GLU A 158 2.09 8.55 -51.01
N SER A 159 2.67 7.72 -50.13
CA SER A 159 2.58 7.82 -48.67
C SER A 159 3.93 8.21 -48.10
N ASP A 160 3.94 9.03 -47.06
CA ASP A 160 5.15 9.50 -46.39
C ASP A 160 5.09 9.26 -44.88
N LEU A 161 6.26 8.98 -44.28
CA LEU A 161 6.45 8.72 -42.87
C LEU A 161 7.58 9.59 -42.33
N THR A 162 7.30 10.29 -41.24
CA THR A 162 8.29 11.13 -40.57
C THR A 162 8.52 10.59 -39.13
N PHE A 163 9.80 10.46 -38.76
CA PHE A 163 10.22 9.98 -37.45
C PHE A 163 11.03 11.05 -36.71
N GLU A 164 10.86 11.11 -35.41
CA GLU A 164 11.67 11.90 -34.49
C GLU A 164 12.30 10.98 -33.43
N LEU A 165 13.56 11.23 -33.09
CA LEU A 165 14.22 10.48 -32.02
C LEU A 165 13.90 11.12 -30.69
N ARG A 166 13.22 10.36 -29.84
CA ARG A 166 12.95 10.74 -28.44
C ARG A 166 13.96 10.09 -27.50
N THR A 167 14.24 10.77 -26.41
CA THR A 167 15.23 10.32 -25.42
C THR A 167 14.71 10.49 -24.02
N ALA A 168 14.93 9.47 -23.16
CA ALA A 168 14.71 9.52 -21.73
C ALA A 168 16.03 9.26 -20.99
N LYS A 169 16.46 10.21 -20.17
CA LYS A 169 17.71 10.09 -19.40
C LYS A 169 17.47 9.28 -18.12
N VAL A 170 18.38 8.38 -17.81
CA VAL A 170 18.40 7.69 -16.53
C VAL A 170 18.89 8.64 -15.45
N GLN A 171 18.07 8.86 -14.44
CA GLN A 171 18.37 9.71 -13.30
C GLN A 171 18.65 8.88 -12.06
N THR A 172 19.48 9.41 -11.18
CA THR A 172 19.80 8.79 -9.89
C THR A 172 18.97 9.46 -8.81
N ILE A 173 18.18 8.67 -8.10
CA ILE A 173 17.44 9.10 -6.91
C ILE A 173 18.19 8.53 -5.71
N ALA A 174 18.63 9.37 -4.79
CA ALA A 174 19.41 8.94 -3.65
C ALA A 174 19.16 9.81 -2.43
N HIS A 175 19.31 9.22 -1.25
CA HIS A 175 19.37 9.94 0.00
C HIS A 175 20.29 9.23 1.00
N THR A 176 20.65 9.92 2.08
CA THR A 176 21.55 9.41 3.09
C THR A 176 21.01 9.60 4.49
N PHE A 177 21.33 8.64 5.36
CA PHE A 177 21.12 8.73 6.81
C PHE A 177 22.45 8.63 7.52
N THR A 178 22.58 9.31 8.66
CA THR A 178 23.72 9.18 9.55
C THR A 178 23.27 8.50 10.83
N ALA A 179 23.98 7.45 11.24
CA ALA A 179 23.72 6.72 12.48
C ALA A 179 25.04 6.51 13.26
N SER A 180 24.95 6.41 14.59
CA SER A 180 26.10 6.01 15.40
C SER A 180 26.31 4.52 15.28
N LYS A 181 27.55 4.08 15.09
CA LYS A 181 27.94 2.68 15.02
C LYS A 181 27.52 1.93 16.29
N GLN A 182 27.71 2.53 17.45
CA GLN A 182 27.33 1.93 18.74
C GLN A 182 25.83 1.62 18.81
N ILE A 183 24.98 2.56 18.39
CA ILE A 183 23.51 2.35 18.39
C ILE A 183 23.10 1.25 17.40
N MET A 184 23.79 1.14 16.26
CA MET A 184 23.52 0.09 15.28
C MET A 184 23.96 -1.28 15.78
N ASP A 185 25.08 -1.37 16.49
CA ASP A 185 25.59 -2.61 17.09
C ASP A 185 24.72 -3.05 18.28
N ASP A 186 24.28 -2.10 19.13
CA ASP A 186 23.44 -2.37 20.30
C ASP A 186 21.99 -2.69 19.95
N THR A 187 21.51 -2.18 18.80
CA THR A 187 20.10 -2.29 18.40
C THR A 187 19.98 -2.73 16.94
N PRO A 188 20.18 -4.01 16.61
CA PRO A 188 20.08 -4.50 15.22
C PRO A 188 18.71 -4.21 14.56
N ALA A 189 17.63 -4.14 15.37
CA ALA A 189 16.29 -3.77 14.91
C ALA A 189 16.25 -2.33 14.36
N LEU A 190 17.09 -1.42 14.87
CA LEU A 190 17.17 -0.05 14.38
C LEU A 190 17.87 0.02 13.01
N ALA A 191 18.91 -0.79 12.78
CA ALA A 191 19.58 -0.86 11.48
C ALA A 191 18.60 -1.33 10.39
N SER A 192 17.83 -2.37 10.65
CA SER A 192 16.79 -2.86 9.73
C SER A 192 15.67 -1.83 9.53
N TYR A 193 15.29 -1.12 10.58
CA TYR A 193 14.28 -0.07 10.48
C TYR A 193 14.75 1.09 9.59
N ILE A 194 16.00 1.57 9.77
CA ILE A 194 16.59 2.62 8.94
C ILE A 194 16.65 2.18 7.48
N ALA A 195 17.08 0.96 7.22
CA ALA A 195 17.16 0.41 5.86
C ALA A 195 15.77 0.39 5.20
N ASN A 196 14.76 -0.18 5.86
CA ASN A 196 13.39 -0.26 5.34
C ASN A 196 12.77 1.12 5.16
N ARG A 197 12.97 2.02 6.14
CA ARG A 197 12.45 3.40 6.06
C ARG A 197 13.10 4.19 4.93
N GLY A 198 14.39 3.96 4.72
CA GLY A 198 15.12 4.59 3.65
C GLY A 198 14.65 4.12 2.27
N VAL A 199 14.53 2.81 2.05
CA VAL A 199 13.97 2.30 0.79
C VAL A 199 12.57 2.85 0.56
N ARG A 200 11.74 2.93 1.61
CA ARG A 200 10.40 3.51 1.48
C ARG A 200 10.44 4.98 1.08
N GLY A 201 11.32 5.79 1.70
CA GLY A 201 11.51 7.19 1.35
C GLY A 201 11.98 7.38 -0.09
N LEU A 202 12.90 6.52 -0.56
CA LEU A 202 13.36 6.49 -1.93
C LEU A 202 12.21 6.24 -2.91
N LYS A 203 11.37 5.24 -2.64
CA LYS A 203 10.22 4.89 -3.48
C LYS A 203 9.14 6.00 -3.52
N ILE A 204 8.96 6.74 -2.44
CA ILE A 204 8.09 7.93 -2.43
C ILE A 204 8.64 9.02 -3.36
N ALA A 205 9.97 9.24 -3.32
CA ALA A 205 10.62 10.19 -4.21
C ALA A 205 10.56 9.75 -5.68
N GLU A 206 10.76 8.44 -5.95
CA GLU A 206 10.57 7.85 -7.29
C GLU A 206 9.16 8.11 -7.81
N GLU A 207 8.14 7.79 -7.04
CA GLU A 207 6.73 7.99 -7.43
C GLU A 207 6.44 9.45 -7.77
N ASN A 208 6.93 10.40 -6.96
CA ASN A 208 6.80 11.82 -7.26
C ASN A 208 7.49 12.21 -8.56
N GLN A 209 8.69 11.66 -8.82
CA GLN A 209 9.41 11.93 -10.05
C GLN A 209 8.73 11.31 -11.29
N LEU A 210 8.21 10.09 -11.17
CA LEU A 210 7.48 9.43 -12.24
C LEU A 210 6.19 10.17 -12.60
N LEU A 211 5.50 10.72 -11.61
CA LEU A 211 4.23 11.42 -11.82
C LEU A 211 4.46 12.88 -12.22
N SER A 212 5.13 13.67 -11.40
CA SER A 212 5.22 15.15 -11.50
C SER A 212 6.61 15.70 -11.79
N GLY A 213 7.58 14.84 -12.11
CA GLY A 213 8.95 15.27 -12.38
C GLY A 213 9.03 16.25 -13.56
N SER A 214 9.78 17.34 -13.39
CA SER A 214 9.82 18.45 -14.36
C SER A 214 10.60 18.17 -15.65
N GLY A 215 11.41 17.12 -15.71
CA GLY A 215 12.31 16.83 -16.84
C GLY A 215 13.50 17.81 -16.98
N VAL A 216 13.62 18.78 -16.08
CA VAL A 216 14.70 19.78 -16.12
C VAL A 216 15.81 19.40 -15.15
N GLY A 217 17.06 19.47 -15.62
CA GLY A 217 18.23 19.13 -14.81
C GLY A 217 18.29 17.65 -14.45
N PRO A 218 18.40 17.31 -13.14
CA PRO A 218 18.46 15.93 -12.67
C PRO A 218 17.07 15.28 -12.48
N ASN A 219 15.97 15.97 -12.83
CA ASN A 219 14.64 15.43 -12.65
C ASN A 219 14.25 14.52 -13.81
N ILE A 220 13.50 13.47 -13.50
CA ILE A 220 12.82 12.64 -14.51
C ILE A 220 11.72 13.48 -15.15
N HIS A 221 11.46 13.31 -16.44
CA HIS A 221 10.32 13.93 -17.09
C HIS A 221 9.07 13.07 -16.81
N GLY A 222 8.27 13.50 -15.84
CA GLY A 222 7.11 12.78 -15.33
C GLY A 222 5.94 12.72 -16.30
N ILE A 223 4.91 11.98 -15.93
CA ILE A 223 3.70 11.79 -16.77
C ILE A 223 2.88 13.08 -16.85
N LEU A 224 2.63 13.76 -15.71
CA LEU A 224 1.75 14.94 -15.69
C LEU A 224 2.22 16.08 -16.60
N PRO A 225 3.52 16.47 -16.62
CA PRO A 225 4.01 17.51 -17.53
C PRO A 225 3.92 17.15 -19.01
N GLN A 226 3.84 15.86 -19.34
CA GLN A 226 3.75 15.35 -20.71
C GLN A 226 2.31 15.05 -21.13
N ALA A 227 1.39 14.91 -20.17
CA ALA A 227 0.01 14.57 -20.43
C ALA A 227 -0.71 15.67 -21.22
N THR A 228 -1.64 15.26 -22.07
CA THR A 228 -2.52 16.17 -22.79
C THR A 228 -3.57 16.71 -21.83
N ALA A 229 -3.76 18.04 -21.83
CA ALA A 229 -4.81 18.66 -21.02
C ALA A 229 -6.20 18.19 -21.46
N PHE A 230 -7.10 18.05 -20.50
CA PHE A 230 -8.50 17.74 -20.77
C PHE A 230 -9.14 18.85 -21.59
N ASN A 231 -9.77 18.48 -22.70
CA ASN A 231 -10.45 19.42 -23.58
C ASN A 231 -11.91 19.61 -23.11
N THR A 232 -12.16 20.74 -22.45
CA THR A 232 -13.50 21.11 -21.95
C THR A 232 -14.55 21.26 -23.06
N ALA A 233 -14.14 21.52 -24.33
CA ALA A 233 -15.05 21.58 -25.47
C ALA A 233 -15.73 20.24 -25.80
N LEU A 234 -15.22 19.13 -25.23
CA LEU A 234 -15.88 17.83 -25.34
C LEU A 234 -17.10 17.71 -24.43
N MET A 235 -17.23 18.55 -23.41
CA MET A 235 -18.44 18.66 -22.60
C MET A 235 -19.55 19.30 -23.41
N LYS A 236 -20.73 18.72 -23.36
CA LYS A 236 -21.90 19.27 -24.05
C LYS A 236 -22.76 20.06 -23.06
N ALA A 237 -23.53 21.04 -23.55
CA ALA A 237 -24.40 21.89 -22.73
C ALA A 237 -25.42 21.09 -21.85
N ASN A 238 -25.76 19.87 -22.24
CA ASN A 238 -26.67 19.00 -21.50
C ASN A 238 -25.95 17.92 -20.67
N ASP A 239 -24.62 17.92 -20.65
CA ASP A 239 -23.89 16.97 -19.79
C ASP A 239 -23.98 17.48 -18.35
N PRO A 240 -24.21 16.60 -17.38
CA PRO A 240 -24.14 17.00 -15.99
C PRO A 240 -22.70 17.44 -15.66
N SER A 241 -22.57 18.43 -14.80
CA SER A 241 -21.25 18.91 -14.30
C SER A 241 -20.65 17.95 -13.29
N ASP A 242 -21.16 16.74 -13.18
CA ASP A 242 -20.71 15.74 -12.25
C ASP A 242 -19.35 15.18 -12.64
N PRO A 243 -18.48 14.88 -11.67
CA PRO A 243 -17.17 14.27 -11.93
C PRO A 243 -17.25 12.97 -12.76
N TYR A 244 -18.34 12.19 -12.66
CA TYR A 244 -18.58 11.03 -13.52
C TYR A 244 -18.69 11.36 -15.00
N ALA A 245 -19.40 12.43 -15.34
CA ALA A 245 -19.54 12.86 -16.72
C ALA A 245 -18.20 13.35 -17.29
N VAL A 246 -17.44 14.09 -16.47
CA VAL A 246 -16.11 14.58 -16.81
C VAL A 246 -15.17 13.42 -17.11
N LEU A 247 -15.08 12.42 -16.24
CA LEU A 247 -14.28 11.22 -16.45
C LEU A 247 -14.70 10.47 -17.72
N ARG A 248 -16.01 10.41 -18.03
CA ARG A 248 -16.49 9.79 -19.26
C ARG A 248 -16.03 10.54 -20.51
N ARG A 249 -15.97 11.87 -20.44
CA ARG A 249 -15.46 12.70 -21.54
C ARG A 249 -13.94 12.61 -21.68
N ALA A 250 -13.22 12.48 -20.58
CA ALA A 250 -11.78 12.22 -20.59
C ALA A 250 -11.46 10.86 -21.24
N ILE A 251 -12.22 9.81 -20.91
CA ILE A 251 -12.12 8.51 -21.59
C ILE A 251 -12.40 8.63 -23.09
N LEU A 252 -13.38 9.47 -23.47
CA LEU A 252 -13.64 9.73 -24.88
C LEU A 252 -12.46 10.42 -25.56
N GLN A 253 -11.81 11.38 -24.89
CA GLN A 253 -10.64 12.07 -25.42
C GLN A 253 -9.49 11.09 -25.71
N VAL A 254 -9.18 10.19 -24.77
CA VAL A 254 -8.19 9.11 -24.98
C VAL A 254 -8.59 8.25 -26.17
N ARG A 255 -9.89 7.95 -26.32
CA ARG A 255 -10.37 7.14 -27.44
C ARG A 255 -10.28 7.85 -28.79
N LEU A 256 -10.48 9.17 -28.82
CA LEU A 256 -10.31 9.99 -30.03
C LEU A 256 -8.84 10.12 -30.45
N ALA A 257 -7.91 9.95 -29.49
CA ALA A 257 -6.48 9.83 -29.76
C ALA A 257 -6.07 8.38 -30.17
N GLU A 258 -7.05 7.52 -30.53
CA GLU A 258 -6.88 6.12 -30.96
C GLU A 258 -6.28 5.20 -29.90
N HIS A 259 -6.34 5.61 -28.61
CA HIS A 259 -5.93 4.81 -27.48
C HIS A 259 -7.11 4.24 -26.70
N ARG A 260 -6.84 3.26 -25.87
CA ARG A 260 -7.83 2.67 -24.97
C ARG A 260 -7.40 2.89 -23.53
N ALA A 261 -8.09 3.76 -22.82
CA ALA A 261 -7.83 3.95 -21.39
C ALA A 261 -7.85 2.60 -20.64
N SER A 262 -6.83 2.36 -19.84
CA SER A 262 -6.66 1.15 -19.02
C SER A 262 -6.89 1.39 -17.53
N GLY A 263 -6.86 2.65 -17.06
CA GLY A 263 -7.11 3.02 -15.68
C GLY A 263 -7.26 4.52 -15.47
N ILE A 264 -7.77 4.87 -14.32
CA ILE A 264 -7.99 6.24 -13.85
C ILE A 264 -7.21 6.43 -12.57
N LEU A 265 -6.42 7.51 -12.47
CA LEU A 265 -5.72 7.91 -11.26
C LEU A 265 -6.42 9.12 -10.66
N LEU A 266 -6.78 9.04 -9.38
CA LEU A 266 -7.50 10.08 -8.64
C LEU A 266 -6.87 10.31 -7.27
N HIS A 267 -7.11 11.49 -6.71
CA HIS A 267 -6.88 11.71 -5.28
C HIS A 267 -7.97 10.99 -4.45
N PRO A 268 -7.67 10.43 -3.27
CA PRO A 268 -8.64 9.72 -2.43
C PRO A 268 -9.88 10.55 -2.06
N THR A 269 -9.75 11.87 -1.92
CA THR A 269 -10.88 12.78 -1.66
C THR A 269 -11.90 12.73 -2.79
N VAL A 270 -11.45 12.87 -4.03
CA VAL A 270 -12.34 12.82 -5.20
C VAL A 270 -12.92 11.42 -5.38
N ALA A 271 -12.15 10.37 -5.12
CA ALA A 271 -12.66 9.00 -5.17
C ALA A 271 -13.81 8.78 -4.18
N ALA A 272 -13.67 9.32 -2.96
CA ALA A 272 -14.73 9.28 -1.96
C ALA A 272 -15.96 10.11 -2.36
N ASP A 273 -15.74 11.29 -2.95
CA ASP A 273 -16.84 12.14 -3.45
C ASP A 273 -17.60 11.45 -4.60
N LEU A 274 -16.91 10.75 -5.49
CA LEU A 274 -17.52 9.94 -6.54
C LEU A 274 -18.44 8.85 -5.97
N ASP A 275 -18.02 8.17 -4.92
CA ASP A 275 -18.81 7.12 -4.27
C ASP A 275 -20.05 7.68 -3.55
N LEU A 276 -20.02 8.95 -3.13
CA LEU A 276 -21.12 9.61 -2.42
C LEU A 276 -22.12 10.31 -3.34
N ILE A 277 -21.92 10.32 -4.66
CA ILE A 277 -22.85 10.93 -5.60
C ILE A 277 -24.19 10.21 -5.57
N GLN A 278 -25.28 10.98 -5.38
CA GLN A 278 -26.65 10.52 -5.30
C GLN A 278 -27.49 11.06 -6.46
N ASP A 279 -28.53 10.32 -6.83
CA ASP A 279 -29.56 10.79 -7.75
C ASP A 279 -30.55 11.75 -7.05
N GLY A 280 -31.47 12.34 -7.81
CA GLY A 280 -32.52 13.23 -7.29
C GLY A 280 -33.46 12.56 -6.28
N GLU A 281 -33.42 11.25 -6.13
CA GLU A 281 -34.18 10.46 -5.17
C GLU A 281 -33.33 9.96 -3.99
N GLN A 282 -32.12 10.54 -3.80
CA GLN A 282 -31.15 10.21 -2.74
C GLN A 282 -30.63 8.76 -2.80
N ARG A 283 -30.60 8.15 -3.97
CA ARG A 283 -30.00 6.85 -4.17
C ARG A 283 -28.56 7.03 -4.65
N TYR A 284 -27.63 6.29 -4.06
CA TYR A 284 -26.25 6.29 -4.50
C TYR A 284 -26.11 5.64 -5.89
N PHE A 285 -25.33 6.25 -6.77
CA PHE A 285 -25.00 5.66 -8.07
C PHE A 285 -24.17 4.40 -7.92
N VAL A 286 -23.25 4.40 -6.96
CA VAL A 286 -22.46 3.24 -6.60
C VAL A 286 -23.11 2.58 -5.38
N SER A 287 -23.49 1.32 -5.51
CA SER A 287 -24.11 0.62 -4.38
C SER A 287 -23.08 0.29 -3.30
N PRO A 288 -23.21 0.84 -2.08
CA PRO A 288 -22.26 0.55 -0.99
C PRO A 288 -22.25 -0.95 -0.60
N ALA A 289 -23.33 -1.67 -0.92
CA ALA A 289 -23.48 -3.08 -0.58
C ALA A 289 -22.77 -4.04 -1.54
N THR A 290 -22.50 -3.63 -2.77
CA THR A 290 -21.90 -4.49 -3.80
C THR A 290 -20.39 -4.31 -3.94
N GLY A 291 -19.81 -3.33 -3.20
CA GLY A 291 -18.34 -3.19 -3.10
C GLY A 291 -17.61 -3.11 -4.43
N THR A 292 -18.15 -2.36 -5.39
CA THR A 292 -17.42 -2.06 -6.64
C THR A 292 -16.34 -1.01 -6.37
N ASN A 293 -15.56 -1.25 -5.32
CA ASN A 293 -14.47 -0.38 -4.92
C ASN A 293 -13.51 -0.20 -6.09
N GLY A 294 -13.32 1.05 -6.49
CA GLY A 294 -12.29 1.41 -7.43
C GLY A 294 -12.60 1.13 -8.90
N VAL A 295 -13.85 1.17 -9.36
CA VAL A 295 -14.20 1.05 -10.78
C VAL A 295 -15.14 2.17 -11.22
N ALA A 296 -14.66 3.05 -12.11
CA ALA A 296 -15.49 4.05 -12.78
C ALA A 296 -15.53 3.77 -14.29
N TRP A 297 -16.74 3.76 -14.87
CA TRP A 297 -16.91 3.48 -16.30
C TRP A 297 -16.23 2.19 -16.80
N ARG A 298 -16.20 1.14 -15.97
CA ARG A 298 -15.53 -0.16 -16.22
C ARG A 298 -14.01 -0.08 -16.29
N LEU A 299 -13.41 1.00 -15.79
CA LEU A 299 -11.97 1.15 -15.65
C LEU A 299 -11.61 1.11 -14.16
N PRO A 300 -10.50 0.48 -13.80
CA PRO A 300 -10.01 0.51 -12.43
C PRO A 300 -9.65 1.96 -12.05
N VAL A 301 -10.09 2.37 -10.88
CA VAL A 301 -9.70 3.62 -10.25
C VAL A 301 -8.59 3.31 -9.26
N VAL A 302 -7.48 4.01 -9.41
CA VAL A 302 -6.34 3.91 -8.50
C VAL A 302 -6.25 5.22 -7.73
N GLU A 303 -6.16 5.10 -6.41
CA GLU A 303 -6.07 6.24 -5.53
C GLU A 303 -4.61 6.53 -5.20
N SER A 304 -4.20 7.79 -5.32
CA SER A 304 -2.87 8.24 -4.89
C SER A 304 -2.92 9.66 -4.36
N THR A 305 -2.28 9.87 -3.22
CA THR A 305 -2.06 11.22 -2.68
C THR A 305 -0.88 11.94 -3.32
N ALA A 306 -0.31 11.38 -4.39
CA ALA A 306 0.76 12.02 -5.16
C ALA A 306 0.23 13.00 -6.21
N ILE A 307 -1.04 12.87 -6.60
CA ILE A 307 -1.74 13.78 -7.50
C ILE A 307 -2.41 14.91 -6.72
N GLY A 308 -2.68 16.05 -7.36
CA GLY A 308 -3.43 17.15 -6.75
C GLY A 308 -4.84 16.72 -6.30
N GLU A 309 -5.37 17.39 -5.27
CA GLU A 309 -6.65 17.01 -4.66
C GLU A 309 -7.84 17.04 -5.62
N THR A 310 -7.79 17.90 -6.64
CA THR A 310 -8.86 18.09 -7.63
C THR A 310 -8.49 17.55 -9.01
N GLU A 311 -7.23 17.08 -9.17
CA GLU A 311 -6.72 16.57 -10.43
C GLU A 311 -7.13 15.12 -10.68
N PHE A 312 -7.26 14.79 -11.97
CA PHE A 312 -7.45 13.41 -12.41
C PHE A 312 -6.57 13.10 -13.64
N VAL A 313 -6.17 11.83 -13.74
CA VAL A 313 -5.51 11.31 -14.94
C VAL A 313 -6.28 10.11 -15.46
N VAL A 314 -6.70 10.19 -16.73
CA VAL A 314 -7.25 9.06 -17.46
C VAL A 314 -6.25 8.65 -18.52
N ALA A 315 -5.77 7.42 -18.49
CA ALA A 315 -4.68 7.02 -19.36
C ALA A 315 -4.74 5.58 -19.84
N ASP A 316 -4.06 5.36 -20.96
CA ASP A 316 -3.53 4.05 -21.32
C ASP A 316 -2.13 3.90 -20.73
N TRP A 317 -2.03 3.28 -19.58
CA TRP A 317 -0.77 3.13 -18.85
C TRP A 317 0.29 2.32 -19.59
N THR A 318 -0.10 1.55 -20.61
CA THR A 318 0.83 0.78 -21.43
C THR A 318 1.62 1.64 -22.43
N ALA A 319 1.18 2.91 -22.62
CA ALA A 319 1.86 3.87 -23.49
C ALA A 319 3.08 4.55 -22.83
N ALA A 320 3.40 4.21 -21.57
CA ALA A 320 4.62 4.63 -20.91
C ALA A 320 5.29 3.43 -20.26
N GLN A 321 6.58 3.51 -20.00
CA GLN A 321 7.37 2.43 -19.38
C GLN A 321 8.46 2.99 -18.49
N VAL A 322 8.60 2.37 -17.30
CA VAL A 322 9.72 2.64 -16.37
C VAL A 322 10.88 1.71 -16.72
N PHE A 323 12.07 2.27 -16.80
CA PHE A 323 13.30 1.52 -17.02
C PHE A 323 14.19 1.60 -15.80
N ASP A 324 14.44 0.44 -15.17
CA ASP A 324 15.40 0.32 -14.08
C ASP A 324 16.79 0.05 -14.66
N ARG A 325 17.75 0.94 -14.37
CA ARG A 325 19.16 0.68 -14.60
C ARG A 325 19.82 0.04 -13.39
N GLN A 326 19.41 0.45 -12.21
CA GLN A 326 19.88 -0.07 -10.94
C GLN A 326 18.72 -0.06 -9.96
N GLN A 327 18.42 -1.23 -9.42
CA GLN A 327 17.43 -1.36 -8.34
C GLN A 327 17.96 -0.67 -7.07
N ALA A 328 17.06 -0.41 -6.12
CA ALA A 328 17.42 0.22 -4.86
C ALA A 328 18.55 -0.56 -4.17
N THR A 329 19.66 0.09 -3.92
CA THR A 329 20.83 -0.44 -3.21
C THR A 329 21.09 0.33 -1.94
N ILE A 330 21.58 -0.35 -0.92
CA ILE A 330 21.92 0.23 0.38
C ILE A 330 23.41 0.02 0.60
N GLU A 331 24.12 1.10 0.86
CA GLU A 331 25.57 1.08 1.13
C GLU A 331 25.87 1.75 2.48
N PHE A 332 26.81 1.17 3.21
CA PHE A 332 27.27 1.67 4.50
C PHE A 332 28.72 2.10 4.39
N SER A 333 29.05 3.32 4.85
CA SER A 333 30.41 3.82 4.87
C SER A 333 30.67 4.64 6.12
N SER A 334 31.86 4.49 6.69
CA SER A 334 32.39 5.33 7.78
C SER A 334 33.45 6.32 7.29
N GLU A 335 33.74 6.38 5.99
CA GLU A 335 34.84 7.15 5.42
C GLU A 335 34.54 8.64 5.18
N HIS A 336 33.26 9.05 5.37
CA HIS A 336 32.85 10.43 5.12
C HIS A 336 33.38 11.39 6.20
N ALA A 337 34.12 12.42 5.80
CA ALA A 337 34.64 13.47 6.67
C ALA A 337 35.31 12.92 7.95
N ASP A 338 34.81 13.28 9.14
CA ASP A 338 35.32 12.86 10.45
C ASP A 338 34.53 11.69 11.08
N TYR A 339 33.72 10.97 10.29
CA TYR A 339 32.84 9.92 10.76
C TYR A 339 33.59 8.76 11.42
N PHE A 340 34.75 8.42 10.87
CA PHE A 340 35.60 7.41 11.49
C PHE A 340 36.02 7.80 12.92
N ALA A 341 36.42 9.07 13.13
CA ALA A 341 36.80 9.56 14.43
C ALA A 341 35.65 9.67 15.44
N ARG A 342 34.40 9.82 14.95
CA ARG A 342 33.21 9.97 15.76
C ARG A 342 32.40 8.68 15.89
N ASN A 343 32.88 7.56 15.34
CA ASN A 343 32.09 6.31 15.28
C ASN A 343 30.72 6.48 14.63
N LEU A 344 30.66 7.27 13.54
CA LEU A 344 29.46 7.47 12.74
C LEU A 344 29.52 6.63 11.47
N VAL A 345 28.36 6.16 11.01
CA VAL A 345 28.17 5.43 9.76
C VAL A 345 27.16 6.19 8.93
N MET A 346 27.50 6.44 7.67
CA MET A 346 26.58 6.95 6.66
C MET A 346 25.95 5.77 5.95
N VAL A 347 24.63 5.77 5.86
CA VAL A 347 23.85 4.83 5.06
C VAL A 347 23.39 5.58 3.84
N ARG A 348 23.81 5.18 2.65
CA ARG A 348 23.37 5.71 1.37
C ARG A 348 22.42 4.72 0.73
N ILE A 349 21.28 5.22 0.27
CA ILE A 349 20.29 4.45 -0.44
C ILE A 349 20.09 5.11 -1.78
N GLU A 350 20.30 4.38 -2.87
CA GLU A 350 20.18 4.92 -4.21
C GLU A 350 19.56 3.93 -5.19
N GLU A 351 18.90 4.47 -6.20
CA GLU A 351 18.41 3.75 -7.37
C GLU A 351 18.61 4.60 -8.63
N ARG A 352 18.57 3.95 -9.78
CA ARG A 352 18.64 4.62 -11.07
C ARG A 352 17.53 4.17 -11.96
N ALA A 353 16.66 5.11 -12.33
CA ALA A 353 15.49 4.86 -13.14
C ALA A 353 15.32 5.92 -14.24
N ALA A 354 14.59 5.56 -15.28
CA ALA A 354 14.13 6.46 -16.33
C ALA A 354 12.66 6.17 -16.61
N LEU A 355 11.94 7.18 -17.08
CA LEU A 355 10.58 7.05 -17.59
C LEU A 355 10.57 7.39 -19.08
N ALA A 356 10.08 6.48 -19.91
CA ALA A 356 9.79 6.72 -21.31
C ALA A 356 8.28 6.82 -21.48
N VAL A 357 7.79 7.94 -21.97
CA VAL A 357 6.39 8.13 -22.39
C VAL A 357 6.40 8.07 -23.92
N TYR A 358 5.88 6.97 -24.47
CA TYR A 358 5.90 6.73 -25.90
C TYR A 358 4.89 7.59 -26.64
N GLN A 359 3.72 7.78 -26.02
CA GLN A 359 2.63 8.53 -26.64
C GLN A 359 1.93 9.42 -25.61
N PRO A 360 2.29 10.71 -25.54
CA PRO A 360 1.69 11.66 -24.60
C PRO A 360 0.17 11.82 -24.74
N ALA A 361 -0.37 11.65 -25.97
CA ALA A 361 -1.80 11.73 -26.23
C ALA A 361 -2.64 10.63 -25.57
N ALA A 362 -1.99 9.54 -25.12
CA ALA A 362 -2.63 8.46 -24.37
C ALA A 362 -2.94 8.84 -22.91
N PHE A 363 -2.40 9.96 -22.42
CA PHE A 363 -2.55 10.46 -21.06
C PHE A 363 -3.34 11.76 -21.10
N VAL A 364 -4.47 11.81 -20.40
CA VAL A 364 -5.33 12.99 -20.27
C VAL A 364 -5.32 13.44 -18.82
N LEU A 365 -4.80 14.64 -18.58
CA LEU A 365 -4.80 15.32 -17.30
C LEU A 365 -5.92 16.35 -17.27
N GLY A 366 -6.73 16.38 -16.23
CA GLY A 366 -7.73 17.41 -16.00
C GLY A 366 -7.84 17.79 -14.55
N ASP A 367 -8.50 18.92 -14.30
CA ASP A 367 -8.83 19.41 -12.98
C ASP A 367 -10.34 19.60 -12.90
N PHE A 368 -10.98 19.07 -11.87
CA PHE A 368 -12.43 19.18 -11.68
C PHE A 368 -12.86 20.62 -11.37
N ASP A 369 -12.02 21.40 -10.67
CA ASP A 369 -12.32 22.79 -10.34
C ASP A 369 -12.37 23.69 -11.57
N ASP A 370 -11.47 23.50 -12.53
CA ASP A 370 -11.45 24.25 -13.78
C ASP A 370 -12.71 24.01 -14.63
N ILE A 371 -13.29 22.81 -14.51
CA ILE A 371 -14.47 22.42 -15.27
C ILE A 371 -15.76 22.97 -14.64
N ALA A 372 -15.82 23.01 -13.30
CA ALA A 372 -16.94 23.57 -12.57
C ALA A 372 -17.11 25.07 -12.84
N VAL A 373 -16.01 25.81 -13.00
CA VAL A 373 -16.02 27.25 -13.32
C VAL A 373 -16.54 27.54 -14.74
N THR A 374 -16.23 26.68 -15.71
CA THR A 374 -16.66 26.85 -17.11
C THR A 374 -18.12 26.50 -17.37
N SER A 375 -18.74 25.69 -16.51
CA SER A 375 -20.15 25.27 -16.66
C SER A 375 -21.14 26.24 -16.01
N GLY A 376 -20.67 27.20 -15.22
CA GLY A 376 -21.47 28.21 -14.51
C GLY A 376 -21.54 29.59 -15.19
N ALA A 377 -21.01 29.75 -16.43
CA ALA A 377 -21.01 31.02 -17.17
C ALA A 377 -22.05 31.07 -18.27
#